data_cf741b6cd7961146d5ec21eab703bea1
#
_entry.id   cf741b6cd7961146d5ec21eab703bea1
#
_cell.length_a   1.000
_cell.length_b   1.000
_cell.length_c   1.000
_cell.angle_alpha   90.00
_cell.angle_beta   90.00
_cell.angle_gamma   90.00
#
_symmetry.space_group_name_H-M   'P 1'
#
loop_
_entity.id
_entity.type
_entity.pdbx_description
1 polymer ?
#
loop_
_entity_poly.entity_id
_entity_poly.type
_entity_poly.pdbx_seq_one_letter_code
_entity_poly.pdbx_strand_id
1 'polypeptide(L)'
;MPSNTAAWQPKPGVPYEIKDAPYTSPPVDCVVIKNHTVALNPIDFLLQDKAHFPTLSYPTILGLDIAGEVVEVGSEVSSRLKLGDRVLALAGGVSTNKPSRAAFQEYTVVVAKLVTKIPDNLSYNDASVLPLGLATAACGLFQEDQLALQYPSLSPNPTGQTILVWSGASSVGVNAIQLGLAAGYEVVTTASPKNFELVRGLGASEALDYNADSATLLEQLTNAFKGKTLAGVLHCAGDAGSSISICAELFARVEGNKFFTTTVLLPEDIPANFKHNRVFATTITDNGIGEAIFADFLTPALSEGKFKPAPQAEVVGTGLESLQKGVDILRTGVSAKKLIVSLN
;
A
#
# COMPACT_ATOMS: atom_id res chain seq x y z
N MET A 1 -20.47 9.66 24.67
CA MET A 1 -19.65 9.22 23.54
C MET A 1 -18.75 10.41 23.19
N PRO A 2 -17.50 10.21 22.77
CA PRO A 2 -16.67 11.30 22.33
C PRO A 2 -17.30 11.98 21.10
N SER A 3 -17.01 13.27 20.91
CA SER A 3 -17.28 13.95 19.64
C SER A 3 -16.36 13.40 18.57
N ASN A 4 -16.82 13.35 17.34
CA ASN A 4 -16.01 12.98 16.19
C ASN A 4 -16.13 14.08 15.13
N THR A 5 -15.00 14.45 14.54
CA THR A 5 -14.90 15.42 13.45
C THR A 5 -14.31 14.72 12.22
N ALA A 6 -14.79 15.07 11.03
CA ALA A 6 -14.34 14.46 9.79
C ALA A 6 -14.20 15.46 8.64
N ALA A 7 -13.37 15.12 7.68
CA ALA A 7 -13.30 15.77 6.38
C ALA A 7 -14.25 15.06 5.41
N TRP A 8 -15.41 15.65 5.25
CA TRP A 8 -16.46 15.13 4.36
C TRP A 8 -16.18 15.50 2.92
N GLN A 9 -16.35 14.53 2.04
CA GLN A 9 -16.45 14.74 0.59
C GLN A 9 -17.94 14.85 0.23
N PRO A 10 -18.46 16.06 -0.03
CA PRO A 10 -19.91 16.23 -0.26
C PRO A 10 -20.38 15.60 -1.57
N LYS A 11 -19.56 15.74 -2.61
CA LYS A 11 -19.74 15.19 -3.96
C LYS A 11 -18.41 15.23 -4.71
N PRO A 12 -18.25 14.50 -5.82
CA PRO A 12 -17.06 14.63 -6.66
C PRO A 12 -16.83 16.04 -7.17
N GLY A 13 -15.55 16.42 -7.34
CA GLY A 13 -15.14 17.69 -7.93
C GLY A 13 -15.19 18.90 -7.00
N VAL A 14 -15.39 18.73 -5.69
CA VAL A 14 -15.38 19.83 -4.71
C VAL A 14 -14.39 19.55 -3.57
N PRO A 15 -13.90 20.58 -2.86
CA PRO A 15 -13.05 20.41 -1.68
C PRO A 15 -13.75 19.68 -0.53
N TYR A 16 -12.94 19.16 0.40
CA TYR A 16 -13.45 18.63 1.67
C TYR A 16 -14.11 19.71 2.52
N GLU A 17 -15.11 19.29 3.28
CA GLU A 17 -15.77 20.10 4.30
C GLU A 17 -15.53 19.49 5.67
N ILE A 18 -14.93 20.26 6.60
CA ILE A 18 -14.72 19.80 7.97
C ILE A 18 -16.02 20.00 8.76
N LYS A 19 -16.58 18.90 9.27
CA LYS A 19 -17.87 18.88 9.97
C LYS A 19 -17.89 17.75 11.01
N ASP A 20 -18.81 17.85 11.94
CA ASP A 20 -19.13 16.77 12.88
C ASP A 20 -19.48 15.49 12.11
N ALA A 21 -19.06 14.37 12.68
CA ALA A 21 -19.37 13.03 12.22
C ALA A 21 -19.84 12.16 13.40
N PRO A 22 -20.71 11.17 13.17
CA PRO A 22 -21.11 10.27 14.24
C PRO A 22 -19.92 9.47 14.77
N TYR A 23 -19.74 9.43 16.09
CA TYR A 23 -18.91 8.40 16.71
C TYR A 23 -19.64 7.06 16.60
N THR A 24 -18.95 6.03 16.14
CA THR A 24 -19.53 4.70 15.91
C THR A 24 -18.78 3.66 16.73
N SER A 25 -19.46 3.00 17.66
CA SER A 25 -18.90 1.86 18.40
C SER A 25 -18.59 0.69 17.45
N PRO A 26 -17.56 -0.11 17.75
CA PRO A 26 -17.10 -1.15 16.85
C PRO A 26 -18.07 -2.34 16.79
N PRO A 27 -18.31 -2.92 15.61
CA PRO A 27 -18.81 -4.29 15.49
C PRO A 27 -17.92 -5.29 16.24
N VAL A 28 -18.43 -6.50 16.43
CA VAL A 28 -17.79 -7.55 17.26
C VAL A 28 -16.34 -7.88 16.86
N ASP A 29 -16.02 -7.81 15.57
CA ASP A 29 -14.73 -8.11 14.95
C ASP A 29 -13.85 -6.87 14.65
N CYS A 30 -14.25 -5.69 15.14
CA CYS A 30 -13.63 -4.41 14.84
C CYS A 30 -13.06 -3.74 16.10
N VAL A 31 -12.21 -2.74 15.87
CA VAL A 31 -11.76 -1.78 16.89
C VAL A 31 -12.10 -0.36 16.45
N VAL A 32 -12.15 0.58 17.40
CA VAL A 32 -12.12 2.01 17.11
C VAL A 32 -10.71 2.52 17.39
N ILE A 33 -10.17 3.23 16.43
CA ILE A 33 -8.86 3.87 16.53
C ILE A 33 -9.06 5.38 16.58
N LYS A 34 -8.49 6.04 17.60
CA LYS A 34 -8.29 7.48 17.62
C LYS A 34 -7.10 7.78 16.73
N ASN A 35 -7.34 8.45 15.61
CA ASN A 35 -6.31 8.74 14.63
C ASN A 35 -5.39 9.85 15.14
N HIS A 36 -4.09 9.62 15.10
CA HIS A 36 -3.02 10.59 15.36
C HIS A 36 -2.40 11.08 14.05
N THR A 37 -2.38 10.24 13.03
CA THR A 37 -1.87 10.56 11.72
C THR A 37 -2.66 9.81 10.64
N VAL A 38 -2.93 10.50 9.55
CA VAL A 38 -3.49 9.89 8.33
C VAL A 38 -2.56 10.16 7.15
N ALA A 39 -2.45 9.21 6.22
CA ALA A 39 -1.62 9.39 5.04
C ALA A 39 -2.44 9.42 3.75
N LEU A 40 -1.95 10.16 2.77
CA LEU A 40 -2.62 10.41 1.50
C LEU A 40 -2.16 9.45 0.41
N ASN A 41 -3.08 9.08 -0.46
CA ASN A 41 -2.87 8.16 -1.57
C ASN A 41 -3.40 8.73 -2.89
N PRO A 42 -2.87 8.33 -4.04
CA PRO A 42 -3.40 8.76 -5.33
C PRO A 42 -4.90 8.51 -5.50
N ILE A 43 -5.41 7.44 -4.91
CA ILE A 43 -6.84 7.13 -4.96
C ILE A 43 -7.71 8.22 -4.30
N ASP A 44 -7.20 8.95 -3.31
CA ASP A 44 -7.95 9.98 -2.59
C ASP A 44 -8.32 11.15 -3.52
N PHE A 45 -7.38 11.63 -4.35
CA PHE A 45 -7.72 12.67 -5.34
C PHE A 45 -8.54 12.12 -6.52
N LEU A 46 -8.35 10.86 -6.91
CA LEU A 46 -9.19 10.24 -7.95
C LEU A 46 -10.65 10.14 -7.51
N LEU A 47 -10.89 9.81 -6.24
CA LEU A 47 -12.24 9.77 -5.65
C LEU A 47 -12.80 11.17 -5.42
N GLN A 48 -11.95 12.15 -5.06
CA GLN A 48 -12.37 13.53 -4.92
C GLN A 48 -12.76 14.14 -6.26
N ASP A 49 -11.97 13.93 -7.31
CA ASP A 49 -12.16 14.58 -8.62
C ASP A 49 -13.29 13.94 -9.42
N LYS A 50 -13.43 12.62 -9.33
CA LYS A 50 -14.39 11.83 -10.12
C LYS A 50 -14.99 10.73 -9.26
N ALA A 51 -16.21 10.32 -9.56
CA ALA A 51 -16.81 9.12 -8.97
C ALA A 51 -16.11 7.86 -9.52
N HIS A 52 -14.83 7.67 -9.15
CA HIS A 52 -13.97 6.59 -9.66
C HIS A 52 -14.53 5.19 -9.37
N PHE A 53 -15.20 5.04 -8.22
CA PHE A 53 -15.98 3.84 -7.91
C PHE A 53 -17.47 4.13 -7.96
N PRO A 54 -18.20 3.58 -8.95
CA PRO A 54 -19.64 3.84 -9.12
C PRO A 54 -20.49 3.45 -7.91
N THR A 55 -19.98 2.54 -7.06
CA THR A 55 -20.67 2.05 -5.86
C THR A 55 -20.49 2.97 -4.65
N LEU A 56 -19.59 3.95 -4.70
CA LEU A 56 -19.36 4.89 -3.60
C LEU A 56 -20.44 5.97 -3.57
N SER A 57 -21.16 6.07 -2.47
CA SER A 57 -22.20 7.07 -2.25
C SER A 57 -21.61 8.35 -1.64
N TYR A 58 -22.14 9.51 -2.03
CA TYR A 58 -21.79 10.82 -1.47
C TYR A 58 -23.02 11.44 -0.78
N PRO A 59 -22.87 12.25 0.30
CA PRO A 59 -21.61 12.62 0.93
C PRO A 59 -20.94 11.43 1.63
N THR A 60 -19.61 11.43 1.67
CA THR A 60 -18.82 10.38 2.32
C THR A 60 -17.56 10.93 2.99
N ILE A 61 -16.86 10.11 3.75
CA ILE A 61 -15.51 10.37 4.25
C ILE A 61 -14.57 9.48 3.47
N LEU A 62 -13.40 10.02 3.05
CA LEU A 62 -12.38 9.30 2.31
C LEU A 62 -11.19 8.91 3.20
N GLY A 63 -10.10 8.45 2.55
CA GLY A 63 -8.86 8.06 3.22
C GLY A 63 -8.82 6.60 3.64
N LEU A 64 -7.60 6.03 3.60
CA LEU A 64 -7.36 4.61 3.85
C LEU A 64 -6.24 4.34 4.88
N ASP A 65 -5.27 5.23 5.02
CA ASP A 65 -4.09 5.01 5.86
C ASP A 65 -4.21 5.75 7.18
N ILE A 66 -4.11 5.03 8.29
CA ILE A 66 -4.14 5.59 9.64
C ILE A 66 -3.03 5.02 10.52
N ALA A 67 -2.59 5.84 11.47
CA ALA A 67 -1.88 5.40 12.66
C ALA A 67 -2.44 6.15 13.88
N GLY A 68 -2.60 5.43 14.99
CA GLY A 68 -3.25 5.98 16.18
C GLY A 68 -3.31 5.00 17.33
N GLU A 69 -4.25 5.23 18.24
CA GLU A 69 -4.44 4.47 19.47
C GLU A 69 -5.80 3.77 19.48
N VAL A 70 -5.83 2.52 19.90
CA VAL A 70 -7.07 1.74 20.09
C VAL A 70 -7.82 2.28 21.31
N VAL A 71 -9.04 2.77 21.09
CA VAL A 71 -9.88 3.37 22.15
C VAL A 71 -11.15 2.56 22.46
N GLU A 72 -11.54 1.63 21.60
CA GLU A 72 -12.64 0.70 21.84
C GLU A 72 -12.38 -0.61 21.10
N VAL A 73 -12.79 -1.74 21.67
CA VAL A 73 -12.53 -3.09 21.16
C VAL A 73 -13.82 -3.88 21.09
N GLY A 74 -14.13 -4.48 19.95
CA GLY A 74 -15.29 -5.34 19.76
C GLY A 74 -15.15 -6.67 20.52
N SER A 75 -16.27 -7.28 20.85
CA SER A 75 -16.34 -8.43 21.76
C SER A 75 -15.67 -9.73 21.26
N GLU A 76 -15.49 -9.87 19.95
CA GLU A 76 -14.84 -11.03 19.32
C GLU A 76 -13.39 -10.75 18.89
N VAL A 77 -12.90 -9.54 19.14
CA VAL A 77 -11.51 -9.21 18.86
C VAL A 77 -10.61 -10.01 19.80
N SER A 78 -9.64 -10.71 19.24
CA SER A 78 -8.68 -11.52 20.02
C SER A 78 -7.91 -10.64 21.02
N SER A 79 -7.33 -11.28 22.06
CA SER A 79 -6.47 -10.60 23.06
C SER A 79 -5.23 -9.93 22.46
N ARG A 80 -5.03 -10.06 21.16
CA ARG A 80 -3.95 -9.39 20.40
C ARG A 80 -4.04 -7.86 20.47
N LEU A 81 -5.26 -7.31 20.45
CA LEU A 81 -5.51 -5.87 20.53
C LEU A 81 -6.24 -5.52 21.84
N LYS A 82 -5.82 -4.42 22.47
CA LYS A 82 -6.41 -3.90 23.70
C LYS A 82 -6.41 -2.36 23.70
N LEU A 83 -7.18 -1.78 24.61
CA LEU A 83 -7.21 -0.32 24.82
C LEU A 83 -5.81 0.23 25.08
N GLY A 84 -5.48 1.35 24.47
CA GLY A 84 -4.19 2.02 24.56
C GLY A 84 -3.10 1.45 23.65
N ASP A 85 -3.36 0.38 22.88
CA ASP A 85 -2.38 -0.12 21.92
C ASP A 85 -2.15 0.91 20.81
N ARG A 86 -0.87 1.18 20.55
CA ARG A 86 -0.42 1.99 19.42
C ARG A 86 -0.44 1.15 18.17
N VAL A 87 -1.09 1.62 17.11
CA VAL A 87 -1.35 0.82 15.92
C VAL A 87 -1.21 1.63 14.63
N LEU A 88 -0.97 0.91 13.52
CA LEU A 88 -1.30 1.33 12.17
C LEU A 88 -2.43 0.45 11.63
N ALA A 89 -3.23 0.96 10.70
CA ALA A 89 -4.31 0.18 10.14
C ALA A 89 -4.74 0.63 8.75
N LEU A 90 -5.29 -0.31 7.97
CA LEU A 90 -5.95 -0.04 6.70
C LEU A 90 -7.45 0.20 6.94
N ALA A 91 -7.90 1.41 6.69
CA ALA A 91 -9.30 1.82 6.80
C ALA A 91 -10.12 1.33 5.58
N GLY A 92 -11.33 0.83 5.85
CA GLY A 92 -12.18 0.17 4.85
C GLY A 92 -13.38 1.00 4.37
N GLY A 93 -13.36 2.34 4.53
CA GLY A 93 -14.51 3.20 4.21
C GLY A 93 -14.95 3.11 2.76
N VAL A 94 -13.99 3.15 1.84
CA VAL A 94 -14.23 3.09 0.39
C VAL A 94 -14.79 1.73 -0.04
N SER A 95 -14.22 0.63 0.44
CA SER A 95 -14.65 -0.72 0.06
C SER A 95 -16.01 -1.11 0.64
N THR A 96 -16.34 -0.60 1.83
CA THR A 96 -17.59 -0.92 2.52
C THR A 96 -18.70 0.09 2.28
N ASN A 97 -18.39 1.23 1.66
CA ASN A 97 -19.30 2.40 1.53
C ASN A 97 -19.86 2.88 2.88
N LYS A 98 -19.00 2.83 3.93
CA LYS A 98 -19.35 3.24 5.29
C LYS A 98 -18.43 4.36 5.77
N PRO A 99 -18.91 5.61 5.91
CA PRO A 99 -18.09 6.73 6.37
C PRO A 99 -17.36 6.48 7.69
N SER A 100 -17.97 5.78 8.65
CA SER A 100 -17.33 5.45 9.93
C SER A 100 -16.08 4.57 9.83
N ARG A 101 -15.86 3.93 8.67
CA ARG A 101 -14.69 3.09 8.38
C ARG A 101 -13.61 3.79 7.54
N ALA A 102 -13.77 5.07 7.23
CA ALA A 102 -12.82 5.86 6.45
C ALA A 102 -11.79 6.56 7.35
N ALA A 103 -10.65 6.96 6.78
CA ALA A 103 -9.51 7.46 7.55
C ALA A 103 -9.58 8.96 7.89
N PHE A 104 -10.22 9.80 7.06
CA PHE A 104 -10.15 11.25 7.21
C PHE A 104 -11.12 11.79 8.27
N GLN A 105 -10.99 11.28 9.49
CA GLN A 105 -11.74 11.66 10.69
C GLN A 105 -10.93 11.38 11.95
N GLU A 106 -11.40 11.84 13.12
CA GLU A 106 -10.69 11.65 14.38
C GLU A 106 -10.79 10.20 14.89
N TYR A 107 -11.92 9.51 14.63
CA TYR A 107 -12.15 8.14 15.10
C TYR A 107 -12.58 7.24 13.94
N THR A 108 -11.87 6.16 13.72
CA THR A 108 -12.14 5.21 12.61
C THR A 108 -12.42 3.81 13.14
N VAL A 109 -13.49 3.19 12.65
CA VAL A 109 -13.80 1.77 12.88
C VAL A 109 -13.04 0.91 11.90
N VAL A 110 -12.20 -0.01 12.38
CA VAL A 110 -11.37 -0.87 11.54
C VAL A 110 -11.55 -2.34 11.92
N VAL A 111 -11.57 -3.23 10.92
CA VAL A 111 -11.57 -4.69 11.13
C VAL A 111 -10.24 -5.10 11.76
N ALA A 112 -10.28 -5.82 12.88
CA ALA A 112 -9.08 -6.13 13.68
C ALA A 112 -7.96 -6.83 12.88
N LYS A 113 -8.29 -7.68 11.90
CA LYS A 113 -7.30 -8.37 11.06
C LYS A 113 -6.47 -7.45 10.15
N LEU A 114 -6.88 -6.18 9.97
CA LEU A 114 -6.13 -5.16 9.20
C LEU A 114 -5.46 -4.12 10.11
N VAL A 115 -5.25 -4.45 11.37
CA VAL A 115 -4.60 -3.62 12.37
C VAL A 115 -3.29 -4.27 12.81
N THR A 116 -2.22 -3.49 12.82
CA THR A 116 -0.88 -3.90 13.27
C THR A 116 -0.47 -3.08 14.49
N LYS A 117 -0.02 -3.74 15.54
CA LYS A 117 0.63 -3.03 16.67
C LYS A 117 1.99 -2.52 16.24
N ILE A 118 2.29 -1.29 16.61
CA ILE A 118 3.58 -0.67 16.33
C ILE A 118 4.42 -0.57 17.61
N PRO A 119 5.75 -0.73 17.51
CA PRO A 119 6.64 -0.59 18.65
C PRO A 119 6.69 0.86 19.16
N ASP A 120 7.04 1.04 20.43
CA ASP A 120 7.03 2.36 21.08
C ASP A 120 7.97 3.38 20.44
N ASN A 121 9.07 2.91 19.86
CA ASN A 121 10.05 3.75 19.17
C ASN A 121 9.65 4.14 17.74
N LEU A 122 8.55 3.62 17.20
CA LEU A 122 8.02 4.00 15.89
C LEU A 122 7.00 5.12 16.05
N SER A 123 7.21 6.25 15.36
CA SER A 123 6.25 7.36 15.37
C SER A 123 4.97 7.00 14.60
N TYR A 124 3.84 7.65 14.96
CA TYR A 124 2.60 7.51 14.18
C TYR A 124 2.78 8.02 12.74
N ASN A 125 3.59 9.08 12.56
CA ASN A 125 3.90 9.61 11.24
C ASN A 125 4.55 8.57 10.34
N ASP A 126 5.59 7.90 10.84
CA ASP A 126 6.29 6.87 10.06
C ASP A 126 5.44 5.60 9.90
N ALA A 127 4.64 5.24 10.89
CA ALA A 127 3.76 4.08 10.80
C ALA A 127 2.67 4.26 9.74
N SER A 128 2.10 5.47 9.62
CA SER A 128 0.98 5.76 8.72
C SER A 128 1.31 5.63 7.23
N VAL A 129 2.59 5.58 6.85
CA VAL A 129 2.99 5.47 5.43
C VAL A 129 2.74 4.08 4.84
N LEU A 130 2.54 3.07 5.69
CA LEU A 130 2.54 1.66 5.29
C LEU A 130 1.20 1.13 4.75
N PRO A 131 0.03 1.35 5.38
CA PRO A 131 -1.11 0.44 5.27
C PRO A 131 -1.57 0.13 3.83
N LEU A 132 -1.92 1.12 3.01
CA LEU A 132 -2.43 0.86 1.66
C LEU A 132 -1.34 0.34 0.71
N GLY A 133 -0.14 0.90 0.80
CA GLY A 133 1.01 0.43 0.01
C GLY A 133 1.33 -1.03 0.31
N LEU A 134 1.34 -1.40 1.59
CA LEU A 134 1.54 -2.77 2.07
C LEU A 134 0.42 -3.71 1.59
N ALA A 135 -0.84 -3.31 1.78
CA ALA A 135 -1.99 -4.11 1.34
C ALA A 135 -1.96 -4.38 -0.16
N THR A 136 -1.66 -3.33 -0.95
CA THR A 136 -1.56 -3.44 -2.41
C THR A 136 -0.44 -4.38 -2.82
N ALA A 137 0.74 -4.23 -2.22
CA ALA A 137 1.88 -5.13 -2.48
C ALA A 137 1.57 -6.58 -2.08
N ALA A 138 0.96 -6.78 -0.90
CA ALA A 138 0.58 -8.11 -0.42
C ALA A 138 -0.44 -8.80 -1.35
N CYS A 139 -1.47 -8.08 -1.79
CA CYS A 139 -2.42 -8.62 -2.77
C CYS A 139 -1.70 -9.02 -4.07
N GLY A 140 -0.84 -8.16 -4.62
CA GLY A 140 -0.13 -8.44 -5.87
C GLY A 140 0.86 -9.60 -5.75
N LEU A 141 1.50 -9.78 -4.60
CA LEU A 141 2.47 -10.86 -4.40
C LEU A 141 1.82 -12.19 -4.03
N PHE A 142 0.76 -12.19 -3.20
CA PHE A 142 0.32 -13.39 -2.51
C PHE A 142 -1.07 -13.91 -2.90
N GLN A 143 -1.93 -13.11 -3.58
CA GLN A 143 -3.22 -13.62 -4.06
C GLN A 143 -3.05 -14.68 -5.14
N GLU A 144 -3.92 -15.69 -5.13
CA GLU A 144 -3.89 -16.83 -6.06
C GLU A 144 -4.08 -16.41 -7.53
N ASP A 145 -4.87 -15.36 -7.78
CA ASP A 145 -5.12 -14.79 -9.10
C ASP A 145 -4.08 -13.74 -9.53
N GLN A 146 -3.02 -13.58 -8.72
CA GLN A 146 -1.90 -12.67 -8.95
C GLN A 146 -0.60 -13.49 -9.06
N LEU A 147 0.47 -13.13 -8.34
CA LEU A 147 1.72 -13.87 -8.40
C LEU A 147 1.70 -15.18 -7.58
N ALA A 148 0.80 -15.33 -6.65
CA ALA A 148 0.60 -16.51 -5.81
C ALA A 148 1.89 -17.00 -5.10
N LEU A 149 2.72 -16.06 -4.62
CA LEU A 149 3.99 -16.36 -3.96
C LEU A 149 3.76 -16.89 -2.54
N GLN A 150 4.79 -17.53 -1.96
CA GLN A 150 4.75 -17.92 -0.54
C GLN A 150 4.72 -16.69 0.38
N TYR A 151 4.06 -16.83 1.53
CA TYR A 151 3.93 -15.75 2.51
C TYR A 151 5.26 -15.40 3.17
N PRO A 152 5.41 -14.13 3.64
CA PRO A 152 6.62 -13.68 4.31
C PRO A 152 6.80 -14.35 5.68
N SER A 153 8.04 -14.43 6.11
CA SER A 153 8.46 -14.97 7.41
C SER A 153 9.61 -14.14 7.99
N LEU A 154 9.74 -14.13 9.31
CA LEU A 154 10.89 -13.52 9.99
C LEU A 154 12.21 -14.27 9.72
N SER A 155 12.12 -15.52 9.27
CA SER A 155 13.26 -16.36 8.89
C SER A 155 12.92 -17.08 7.59
N PRO A 156 12.95 -16.37 6.45
CA PRO A 156 12.51 -16.93 5.18
C PRO A 156 13.47 -17.99 4.66
N ASN A 157 12.93 -19.07 4.10
CA ASN A 157 13.69 -20.02 3.32
C ASN A 157 13.89 -19.45 1.90
N PRO A 158 15.13 -19.38 1.39
CA PRO A 158 15.37 -18.91 0.03
C PRO A 158 14.66 -19.79 -1.01
N THR A 159 13.94 -19.17 -1.94
CA THR A 159 13.24 -19.87 -3.03
C THR A 159 14.12 -20.17 -4.23
N GLY A 160 15.25 -19.47 -4.35
CA GLY A 160 16.07 -19.48 -5.56
C GLY A 160 15.47 -18.73 -6.75
N GLN A 161 14.37 -17.99 -6.53
CA GLN A 161 13.67 -17.23 -7.56
C GLN A 161 13.79 -15.73 -7.32
N THR A 162 13.60 -14.94 -8.38
CA THR A 162 13.75 -13.49 -8.38
C THR A 162 12.46 -12.80 -8.83
N ILE A 163 11.98 -11.81 -8.08
CA ILE A 163 10.84 -10.96 -8.44
C ILE A 163 11.37 -9.73 -9.16
N LEU A 164 10.68 -9.30 -10.21
CA LEU A 164 10.83 -7.94 -10.76
C LEU A 164 9.78 -7.01 -10.14
N VAL A 165 10.23 -6.04 -9.33
CA VAL A 165 9.39 -4.97 -8.80
C VAL A 165 9.58 -3.72 -9.65
N TRP A 166 8.61 -3.40 -10.52
CA TRP A 166 8.67 -2.21 -11.35
C TRP A 166 8.21 -0.98 -10.58
N SER A 167 9.00 0.11 -10.62
CA SER A 167 8.80 1.32 -9.82
C SER A 167 8.94 1.09 -8.30
N GLY A 168 10.05 0.48 -7.88
CA GLY A 168 10.32 0.09 -6.51
C GLY A 168 10.38 1.21 -5.48
N ALA A 169 10.59 2.46 -5.90
CA ALA A 169 10.58 3.63 -5.00
C ALA A 169 9.17 4.20 -4.73
N SER A 170 8.12 3.65 -5.35
CA SER A 170 6.72 4.01 -5.04
C SER A 170 6.29 3.44 -3.69
N SER A 171 5.19 3.95 -3.13
CA SER A 171 4.64 3.44 -1.86
C SER A 171 4.34 1.93 -1.90
N VAL A 172 3.85 1.40 -3.01
CA VAL A 172 3.66 -0.04 -3.19
C VAL A 172 4.99 -0.76 -3.38
N GLY A 173 5.90 -0.18 -4.19
CA GLY A 173 7.18 -0.79 -4.53
C GLY A 173 8.11 -1.01 -3.33
N VAL A 174 8.21 -0.02 -2.42
CA VAL A 174 9.04 -0.15 -1.20
C VAL A 174 8.53 -1.25 -0.26
N ASN A 175 7.21 -1.47 -0.22
CA ASN A 175 6.62 -2.57 0.52
C ASN A 175 6.82 -3.91 -0.21
N ALA A 176 6.68 -3.93 -1.53
CA ALA A 176 6.86 -5.13 -2.35
C ALA A 176 8.29 -5.67 -2.27
N ILE A 177 9.31 -4.79 -2.29
CA ILE A 177 10.71 -5.19 -2.10
C ILE A 177 10.86 -5.92 -0.76
N GLN A 178 10.41 -5.33 0.33
CA GLN A 178 10.56 -5.89 1.67
C GLN A 178 9.75 -7.18 1.88
N LEU A 179 8.50 -7.22 1.38
CA LEU A 179 7.67 -8.43 1.44
C LEU A 179 8.27 -9.58 0.60
N GLY A 180 8.79 -9.28 -0.60
CA GLY A 180 9.43 -10.27 -1.46
C GLY A 180 10.66 -10.89 -0.80
N LEU A 181 11.51 -10.07 -0.17
CA LEU A 181 12.67 -10.55 0.60
C LEU A 181 12.25 -11.38 1.81
N ALA A 182 11.27 -10.90 2.58
CA ALA A 182 10.74 -11.64 3.72
C ALA A 182 10.03 -12.93 3.31
N ALA A 183 9.64 -13.07 2.06
CA ALA A 183 9.10 -14.28 1.46
C ALA A 183 10.19 -15.18 0.83
N GLY A 184 11.49 -14.84 0.94
CA GLY A 184 12.61 -15.64 0.48
C GLY A 184 12.98 -15.48 -0.99
N TYR A 185 12.47 -14.44 -1.65
CA TYR A 185 12.81 -14.14 -3.04
C TYR A 185 13.94 -13.10 -3.11
N GLU A 186 14.76 -13.20 -4.13
CA GLU A 186 15.61 -12.09 -4.57
C GLU A 186 14.73 -11.05 -5.26
N VAL A 187 15.10 -9.76 -5.16
CA VAL A 187 14.33 -8.67 -5.78
C VAL A 187 15.23 -7.82 -6.66
N VAL A 188 14.91 -7.78 -7.95
CA VAL A 188 15.39 -6.78 -8.91
C VAL A 188 14.31 -5.70 -9.05
N THR A 189 14.71 -4.42 -9.13
CA THR A 189 13.73 -3.34 -9.21
C THR A 189 14.11 -2.28 -10.26
N THR A 190 13.11 -1.54 -10.72
CA THR A 190 13.34 -0.31 -11.49
C THR A 190 12.99 0.90 -10.63
N ALA A 191 13.77 1.97 -10.77
CA ALA A 191 13.55 3.24 -10.08
C ALA A 191 14.25 4.38 -10.83
N SER A 192 13.95 5.65 -10.52
CA SER A 192 14.82 6.76 -10.94
C SER A 192 16.18 6.68 -10.24
N PRO A 193 17.29 7.06 -10.86
CA PRO A 193 18.64 6.97 -10.27
C PRO A 193 18.77 7.62 -8.89
N LYS A 194 18.09 8.76 -8.66
CA LYS A 194 18.06 9.46 -7.37
C LYS A 194 17.48 8.62 -6.20
N ASN A 195 16.75 7.53 -6.51
CA ASN A 195 16.11 6.65 -5.54
C ASN A 195 16.81 5.28 -5.43
N PHE A 196 17.94 5.05 -6.11
CA PHE A 196 18.64 3.77 -6.08
C PHE A 196 19.14 3.40 -4.68
N GLU A 197 19.63 4.39 -3.93
CA GLU A 197 20.08 4.17 -2.56
C GLU A 197 18.92 3.70 -1.67
N LEU A 198 17.75 4.32 -1.79
CA LEU A 198 16.55 3.91 -1.06
C LEU A 198 16.22 2.44 -1.34
N VAL A 199 16.02 2.06 -2.60
CA VAL A 199 15.55 0.71 -2.94
C VAL A 199 16.59 -0.38 -2.62
N ARG A 200 17.88 -0.08 -2.77
CA ARG A 200 18.96 -0.97 -2.34
C ARG A 200 19.03 -1.09 -0.83
N GLY A 201 18.85 0.01 -0.10
CA GLY A 201 18.78 0.04 1.36
C GLY A 201 17.57 -0.72 1.95
N LEU A 202 16.54 -0.98 1.14
CA LEU A 202 15.41 -1.86 1.45
C LEU A 202 15.66 -3.31 1.04
N GLY A 203 16.80 -3.61 0.36
CA GLY A 203 17.28 -4.94 0.05
C GLY A 203 17.16 -5.38 -1.41
N ALA A 204 16.76 -4.50 -2.34
CA ALA A 204 16.81 -4.84 -3.76
C ALA A 204 18.25 -5.14 -4.17
N SER A 205 18.48 -6.29 -4.81
CA SER A 205 19.81 -6.73 -5.26
C SER A 205 20.33 -5.89 -6.43
N GLU A 206 19.40 -5.45 -7.30
CA GLU A 206 19.70 -4.54 -8.40
C GLU A 206 18.61 -3.47 -8.53
N ALA A 207 19.04 -2.27 -8.93
CA ALA A 207 18.15 -1.14 -9.23
C ALA A 207 18.52 -0.57 -10.59
N LEU A 208 17.57 -0.56 -11.53
CA LEU A 208 17.74 -0.17 -12.92
C LEU A 208 16.91 1.09 -13.23
N ASP A 209 17.41 1.96 -14.11
CA ASP A 209 16.75 3.22 -14.44
C ASP A 209 15.60 3.01 -15.45
N TYR A 210 14.36 3.16 -15.02
CA TYR A 210 13.22 3.08 -15.91
C TYR A 210 13.08 4.28 -16.89
N ASN A 211 13.91 5.35 -16.74
CA ASN A 211 13.96 6.45 -17.68
C ASN A 211 14.98 6.21 -18.83
N ALA A 212 15.77 5.14 -18.77
CA ALA A 212 16.58 4.72 -19.89
C ALA A 212 15.72 4.37 -21.10
N ASP A 213 16.27 4.45 -22.31
CA ASP A 213 15.56 3.99 -23.49
C ASP A 213 15.21 2.49 -23.37
N SER A 214 14.13 2.08 -24.03
CA SER A 214 13.58 0.73 -23.89
C SER A 214 14.57 -0.39 -24.23
N ALA A 215 15.45 -0.18 -25.22
CA ALA A 215 16.43 -1.18 -25.63
C ALA A 215 17.51 -1.35 -24.55
N THR A 216 18.02 -0.25 -24.01
CA THR A 216 19.00 -0.23 -22.91
C THR A 216 18.42 -0.87 -21.66
N LEU A 217 17.20 -0.49 -21.26
CA LEU A 217 16.56 -1.07 -20.07
C LEU A 217 16.30 -2.57 -20.23
N LEU A 218 15.84 -3.01 -21.41
CA LEU A 218 15.63 -4.43 -21.71
C LEU A 218 16.93 -5.23 -21.63
N GLU A 219 18.03 -4.69 -22.14
CA GLU A 219 19.36 -5.33 -22.05
C GLU A 219 19.78 -5.43 -20.59
N GLN A 220 19.67 -4.36 -19.80
CA GLN A 220 20.00 -4.36 -18.38
C GLN A 220 19.14 -5.37 -17.60
N LEU A 221 17.82 -5.42 -17.84
CA LEU A 221 16.92 -6.41 -17.23
C LEU A 221 17.33 -7.84 -17.63
N THR A 222 17.62 -8.09 -18.92
CA THR A 222 18.06 -9.39 -19.40
C THR A 222 19.34 -9.84 -18.68
N ASN A 223 20.29 -8.94 -18.49
CA ASN A 223 21.54 -9.23 -17.77
C ASN A 223 21.29 -9.46 -16.27
N ALA A 224 20.42 -8.67 -15.63
CA ALA A 224 20.05 -8.83 -14.22
C ALA A 224 19.37 -10.19 -13.94
N PHE A 225 18.65 -10.74 -14.92
CA PHE A 225 18.00 -12.06 -14.82
C PHE A 225 18.83 -13.22 -15.40
N LYS A 226 20.06 -12.99 -15.85
CA LYS A 226 20.92 -14.05 -16.40
C LYS A 226 21.18 -15.13 -15.35
N GLY A 227 20.76 -16.36 -15.63
CA GLY A 227 20.91 -17.52 -14.74
C GLY A 227 19.94 -17.51 -13.54
N LYS A 228 18.93 -16.62 -13.54
CA LYS A 228 17.89 -16.55 -12.51
C LYS A 228 16.55 -17.02 -13.04
N THR A 229 15.69 -17.51 -12.16
CA THR A 229 14.32 -17.89 -12.46
C THR A 229 13.37 -16.77 -12.03
N LEU A 230 12.62 -16.20 -12.97
CA LEU A 230 11.63 -15.15 -12.68
C LEU A 230 10.45 -15.71 -11.88
N ALA A 231 10.14 -15.10 -10.72
CA ALA A 231 8.95 -15.43 -9.93
C ALA A 231 7.69 -14.67 -10.39
N GLY A 232 7.86 -13.63 -11.21
CA GLY A 232 6.82 -12.78 -11.75
C GLY A 232 7.17 -11.29 -11.65
N VAL A 233 6.30 -10.44 -12.19
CA VAL A 233 6.47 -9.00 -12.22
C VAL A 233 5.36 -8.33 -11.42
N LEU A 234 5.72 -7.48 -10.46
CA LEU A 234 4.79 -6.56 -9.81
C LEU A 234 5.07 -5.12 -10.27
N HIS A 235 4.16 -4.59 -11.08
CA HIS A 235 4.18 -3.21 -11.57
C HIS A 235 3.43 -2.30 -10.62
N CYS A 236 4.17 -1.41 -9.94
CA CYS A 236 3.65 -0.65 -8.80
C CYS A 236 3.19 0.78 -9.14
N ALA A 237 3.70 1.37 -10.21
CA ALA A 237 3.35 2.73 -10.64
C ALA A 237 3.92 3.04 -12.03
N GLY A 238 3.44 4.12 -12.65
CA GLY A 238 3.88 4.60 -13.95
C GLY A 238 2.98 4.14 -15.09
N ASP A 239 3.47 4.25 -16.32
CA ASP A 239 2.75 3.81 -17.51
C ASP A 239 2.85 2.29 -17.67
N ALA A 240 1.71 1.61 -17.69
CA ALA A 240 1.67 0.16 -17.88
C ALA A 240 2.00 -0.25 -19.32
N GLY A 241 1.69 0.58 -20.32
CA GLY A 241 1.89 0.26 -21.72
C GLY A 241 3.36 0.04 -22.07
N SER A 242 4.23 1.00 -21.71
CA SER A 242 5.67 0.89 -21.94
C SER A 242 6.30 -0.26 -21.14
N SER A 243 5.88 -0.45 -19.88
CA SER A 243 6.41 -1.54 -19.06
C SER A 243 5.95 -2.93 -19.54
N ILE A 244 4.73 -3.09 -20.03
CA ILE A 244 4.23 -4.33 -20.66
C ILE A 244 5.04 -4.67 -21.90
N SER A 245 5.34 -3.68 -22.76
CA SER A 245 6.13 -3.89 -23.98
C SER A 245 7.53 -4.44 -23.65
N ILE A 246 8.20 -3.83 -22.68
CA ILE A 246 9.53 -4.29 -22.23
C ILE A 246 9.45 -5.66 -21.54
N CYS A 247 8.45 -5.88 -20.69
CA CYS A 247 8.26 -7.17 -20.01
C CYS A 247 7.90 -8.30 -20.98
N ALA A 248 7.15 -8.04 -22.05
CA ALA A 248 6.84 -9.04 -23.07
C ALA A 248 8.12 -9.54 -23.77
N GLU A 249 9.04 -8.64 -24.10
CA GLU A 249 10.34 -9.00 -24.65
C GLU A 249 11.27 -9.68 -23.62
N LEU A 250 11.25 -9.24 -22.37
CA LEU A 250 11.97 -9.88 -21.27
C LEU A 250 11.49 -11.32 -21.07
N PHE A 251 10.18 -11.57 -21.10
CA PHE A 251 9.57 -12.90 -20.94
C PHE A 251 10.02 -13.90 -22.02
N ALA A 252 10.40 -13.42 -23.20
CA ALA A 252 10.99 -14.27 -24.24
C ALA A 252 12.43 -14.70 -23.95
N ARG A 253 13.11 -14.02 -23.02
CA ARG A 253 14.55 -14.17 -22.74
C ARG A 253 14.85 -14.83 -21.38
N VAL A 254 13.85 -14.97 -20.50
CA VAL A 254 14.03 -15.49 -19.14
C VAL A 254 13.14 -16.70 -18.89
N GLU A 255 13.57 -17.54 -17.94
CA GLU A 255 12.77 -18.67 -17.47
C GLU A 255 11.96 -18.32 -16.24
N GLY A 256 10.86 -19.04 -15.98
CA GLY A 256 10.03 -18.92 -14.78
C GLY A 256 8.61 -18.44 -15.04
N ASN A 257 8.02 -17.77 -14.06
CA ASN A 257 6.64 -17.29 -14.10
C ASN A 257 6.53 -15.99 -14.90
N LYS A 258 5.94 -16.06 -16.09
CA LYS A 258 5.74 -14.94 -17.01
C LYS A 258 4.40 -14.25 -16.77
N PHE A 259 4.14 -13.88 -15.50
CA PHE A 259 2.92 -13.19 -15.09
C PHE A 259 3.22 -11.76 -14.67
N PHE A 260 2.41 -10.82 -15.15
CA PHE A 260 2.51 -9.40 -14.88
C PHE A 260 1.30 -8.94 -14.08
N THR A 261 1.52 -8.58 -12.82
CA THR A 261 0.49 -7.96 -11.98
C THR A 261 0.71 -6.46 -11.88
N THR A 262 -0.34 -5.65 -11.92
CA THR A 262 -0.24 -4.20 -11.92
C THR A 262 -1.25 -3.53 -11.01
N THR A 263 -0.87 -2.39 -10.44
CA THR A 263 -1.73 -1.54 -9.60
C THR A 263 -2.44 -0.44 -10.39
N VAL A 264 -2.02 -0.21 -11.63
CA VAL A 264 -2.56 0.86 -12.48
C VAL A 264 -3.50 0.33 -13.56
N LEU A 265 -4.17 1.23 -14.26
CA LEU A 265 -5.01 0.85 -15.39
C LEU A 265 -4.16 0.22 -16.50
N LEU A 266 -4.70 -0.84 -17.05
CA LEU A 266 -4.10 -1.52 -18.19
C LEU A 266 -4.44 -0.78 -19.49
N PRO A 267 -3.54 -0.76 -20.49
CA PRO A 267 -3.85 -0.24 -21.82
C PRO A 267 -4.83 -1.18 -22.55
N GLU A 268 -5.48 -0.68 -23.58
CA GLU A 268 -6.39 -1.46 -24.41
C GLU A 268 -5.65 -2.52 -25.26
N ASP A 269 -4.45 -2.16 -25.75
CA ASP A 269 -3.63 -3.01 -26.61
C ASP A 269 -2.59 -3.79 -25.79
N ILE A 270 -2.97 -4.98 -25.34
CA ILE A 270 -2.05 -5.91 -24.66
C ILE A 270 -1.82 -7.13 -25.58
N PRO A 271 -0.57 -7.62 -25.71
CA PRO A 271 -0.30 -8.82 -26.52
C PRO A 271 -1.17 -10.01 -26.09
N ALA A 272 -1.79 -10.70 -27.02
CA ALA A 272 -2.81 -11.74 -26.75
C ALA A 272 -2.35 -12.85 -25.79
N ASN A 273 -1.05 -13.17 -25.76
CA ASN A 273 -0.48 -14.21 -24.89
C ASN A 273 0.18 -13.66 -23.64
N PHE A 274 0.05 -12.36 -23.35
CA PHE A 274 0.65 -11.73 -22.18
C PHE A 274 -0.25 -11.95 -20.96
N LYS A 275 0.19 -12.83 -20.06
CA LYS A 275 -0.55 -13.13 -18.81
C LYS A 275 -0.44 -11.97 -17.84
N HIS A 276 -1.57 -11.42 -17.44
CA HIS A 276 -1.61 -10.29 -16.53
C HIS A 276 -2.89 -10.27 -15.68
N ASN A 277 -2.85 -9.51 -14.60
CA ASN A 277 -4.03 -9.13 -13.82
C ASN A 277 -3.82 -7.77 -13.15
N ARG A 278 -4.90 -7.13 -12.73
CA ARG A 278 -4.86 -5.87 -11.98
C ARG A 278 -5.17 -6.11 -10.51
N VAL A 279 -4.34 -5.51 -9.65
CA VAL A 279 -4.50 -5.57 -8.18
C VAL A 279 -5.57 -4.60 -7.70
N PHE A 280 -6.42 -5.08 -6.81
CA PHE A 280 -7.32 -4.27 -6.00
C PHE A 280 -7.04 -4.53 -4.53
N ALA A 281 -6.44 -3.57 -3.83
CA ALA A 281 -6.06 -3.71 -2.42
C ALA A 281 -7.26 -3.99 -1.49
N THR A 282 -8.47 -3.61 -1.91
CA THR A 282 -9.70 -3.84 -1.15
C THR A 282 -10.05 -5.32 -0.98
N THR A 283 -9.56 -6.20 -1.88
CA THR A 283 -9.79 -7.66 -1.79
C THR A 283 -9.07 -8.31 -0.61
N ILE A 284 -8.12 -7.62 0.03
CA ILE A 284 -7.42 -8.11 1.22
C ILE A 284 -8.36 -8.40 2.40
N THR A 285 -9.54 -7.80 2.41
CA THR A 285 -10.58 -8.06 3.43
C THR A 285 -11.25 -9.41 3.28
N ASP A 286 -11.23 -10.02 2.09
CA ASP A 286 -12.04 -11.17 1.72
C ASP A 286 -11.24 -12.48 1.72
N ASN A 287 -9.96 -12.41 2.04
CA ASN A 287 -9.04 -13.56 2.07
C ASN A 287 -8.15 -13.55 3.32
N GLY A 288 -7.35 -14.58 3.52
CA GLY A 288 -6.44 -14.74 4.67
C GLY A 288 -5.20 -13.83 4.63
N ILE A 289 -4.94 -13.12 3.54
CA ILE A 289 -3.71 -12.30 3.36
C ILE A 289 -3.67 -11.15 4.37
N GLY A 290 -4.82 -10.50 4.61
CA GLY A 290 -4.90 -9.39 5.56
C GLY A 290 -4.43 -9.80 6.96
N GLU A 291 -4.90 -10.93 7.46
CA GLU A 291 -4.50 -11.47 8.76
C GLU A 291 -3.03 -11.87 8.77
N ALA A 292 -2.59 -12.66 7.78
CA ALA A 292 -1.20 -13.11 7.69
C ALA A 292 -0.19 -11.95 7.63
N ILE A 293 -0.53 -10.84 6.96
CA ILE A 293 0.38 -9.71 6.80
C ILE A 293 0.26 -8.71 7.95
N PHE A 294 -0.95 -8.19 8.23
CA PHE A 294 -1.12 -7.12 9.23
C PHE A 294 -1.11 -7.65 10.67
N ALA A 295 -1.74 -8.80 10.92
CA ALA A 295 -1.86 -9.33 12.27
C ALA A 295 -0.62 -10.15 12.68
N ASP A 296 -0.16 -11.05 11.82
CA ASP A 296 0.83 -12.05 12.19
C ASP A 296 2.26 -11.62 11.86
N PHE A 297 2.51 -11.15 10.62
CA PHE A 297 3.87 -10.85 10.15
C PHE A 297 4.38 -9.47 10.57
N LEU A 298 3.59 -8.40 10.35
CA LEU A 298 4.13 -7.03 10.39
C LEU A 298 4.49 -6.58 11.82
N THR A 299 3.70 -6.95 12.84
CA THR A 299 3.98 -6.58 14.24
C THR A 299 5.38 -7.02 14.70
N PRO A 300 5.76 -8.30 14.63
CA PRO A 300 7.11 -8.71 15.02
C PRO A 300 8.18 -8.20 14.03
N ALA A 301 7.87 -8.09 12.74
CA ALA A 301 8.83 -7.58 11.75
C ALA A 301 9.25 -6.13 12.01
N LEU A 302 8.31 -5.26 12.39
CA LEU A 302 8.60 -3.88 12.81
C LEU A 302 9.39 -3.85 14.13
N SER A 303 9.01 -4.67 15.10
CA SER A 303 9.66 -4.72 16.42
C SER A 303 11.11 -5.20 16.34
N GLU A 304 11.41 -6.11 15.41
CA GLU A 304 12.76 -6.63 15.17
C GLU A 304 13.57 -5.78 14.16
N GLY A 305 12.98 -4.71 13.61
CA GLY A 305 13.61 -3.89 12.58
C GLY A 305 13.82 -4.59 11.23
N LYS A 306 13.13 -5.71 11.01
CA LYS A 306 13.16 -6.49 9.77
C LYS A 306 12.26 -5.94 8.66
N PHE A 307 11.36 -5.04 9.03
CA PHE A 307 10.53 -4.26 8.11
C PHE A 307 10.62 -2.78 8.46
N LYS A 308 10.93 -1.95 7.47
CA LYS A 308 11.16 -0.52 7.67
C LYS A 308 9.99 0.29 7.11
N PRO A 309 9.43 1.27 7.84
CA PRO A 309 8.49 2.22 7.28
C PRO A 309 9.12 2.99 6.13
N ALA A 310 8.49 2.87 4.95
CA ALA A 310 8.90 3.55 3.73
C ALA A 310 7.69 3.72 2.79
N PRO A 311 7.69 4.73 1.90
CA PRO A 311 8.70 5.78 1.76
C PRO A 311 8.66 6.78 2.93
N GLN A 312 9.61 7.72 2.98
CA GLN A 312 9.68 8.73 4.05
C GLN A 312 8.38 9.52 4.18
N ALA A 313 7.90 9.69 5.42
CA ALA A 313 6.76 10.54 5.73
C ALA A 313 7.12 12.03 5.52
N GLU A 314 6.22 12.78 4.86
CA GLU A 314 6.29 14.24 4.72
C GLU A 314 5.02 14.87 5.29
N VAL A 315 5.16 15.60 6.40
CA VAL A 315 4.04 16.27 7.08
C VAL A 315 3.63 17.50 6.27
N VAL A 316 2.41 17.50 5.70
CA VAL A 316 1.89 18.62 4.91
C VAL A 316 1.17 19.66 5.77
N GLY A 317 0.77 19.28 6.98
CA GLY A 317 0.12 20.15 7.96
C GLY A 317 -0.45 19.37 9.14
N THR A 318 -1.12 20.10 10.02
CA THR A 318 -1.79 19.58 11.22
C THR A 318 -3.29 19.85 11.12
N GLY A 319 -4.10 18.94 11.66
CA GLY A 319 -5.57 19.04 11.60
C GLY A 319 -6.18 18.60 10.27
N LEU A 320 -7.44 18.19 10.31
CA LEU A 320 -8.18 17.70 9.13
C LEU A 320 -8.28 18.75 8.00
N GLU A 321 -8.23 20.02 8.32
CA GLU A 321 -8.20 21.15 7.38
C GLU A 321 -6.98 21.12 6.44
N SER A 322 -5.91 20.46 6.85
CA SER A 322 -4.69 20.31 6.03
C SER A 322 -4.82 19.25 4.93
N LEU A 323 -5.86 18.41 4.96
CA LEU A 323 -6.06 17.33 3.99
C LEU A 323 -6.19 17.84 2.56
N GLN A 324 -6.96 18.92 2.34
CA GLN A 324 -7.13 19.48 0.99
C GLN A 324 -5.80 19.92 0.39
N LYS A 325 -4.98 20.65 1.17
CA LYS A 325 -3.61 21.04 0.75
C LYS A 325 -2.78 19.81 0.38
N GLY A 326 -2.84 18.76 1.19
CA GLY A 326 -2.10 17.52 0.93
C GLY A 326 -2.52 16.83 -0.35
N VAL A 327 -3.83 16.73 -0.61
CA VAL A 327 -4.38 16.15 -1.84
C VAL A 327 -3.99 17.00 -3.07
N ASP A 328 -3.99 18.34 -2.94
CA ASP A 328 -3.57 19.23 -4.03
C ASP A 328 -2.09 19.06 -4.38
N ILE A 329 -1.22 18.91 -3.38
CA ILE A 329 0.20 18.59 -3.60
C ILE A 329 0.33 17.22 -4.28
N LEU A 330 -0.41 16.21 -3.82
CA LEU A 330 -0.32 14.85 -4.35
C LEU A 330 -0.70 14.78 -5.85
N ARG A 331 -1.64 15.62 -6.32
CA ARG A 331 -2.00 15.74 -7.75
C ARG A 331 -0.83 16.15 -8.63
N THR A 332 0.12 16.91 -8.09
CA THR A 332 1.32 17.33 -8.85
C THR A 332 2.39 16.24 -8.91
N GLY A 333 2.19 15.14 -8.19
CA GLY A 333 3.12 14.02 -8.08
C GLY A 333 4.18 14.22 -6.99
N VAL A 334 4.55 13.12 -6.37
CA VAL A 334 5.62 13.05 -5.36
C VAL A 334 6.56 11.91 -5.70
N SER A 335 7.82 12.00 -5.25
CA SER A 335 8.83 10.98 -5.55
C SER A 335 9.43 10.46 -4.24
N ALA A 336 9.29 9.14 -3.99
CA ALA A 336 9.85 8.45 -2.84
C ALA A 336 9.48 9.08 -1.47
N LYS A 337 8.27 9.65 -1.37
CA LYS A 337 7.71 10.25 -0.16
C LYS A 337 6.25 9.87 -0.02
N LYS A 338 5.77 9.88 1.21
CA LYS A 338 4.35 9.73 1.55
C LYS A 338 3.87 10.99 2.25
N LEU A 339 2.89 11.67 1.68
CA LEU A 339 2.29 12.85 2.31
C LEU A 339 1.39 12.41 3.44
N ILE A 340 1.54 13.04 4.60
CA ILE A 340 0.76 12.76 5.80
C ILE A 340 0.21 14.04 6.42
N VAL A 341 -0.89 13.90 7.15
CA VAL A 341 -1.46 14.94 8.01
C VAL A 341 -1.44 14.45 9.44
N SER A 342 -0.82 15.21 10.34
CA SER A 342 -0.91 14.98 11.79
C SER A 342 -2.25 15.50 12.30
N LEU A 343 -2.93 14.74 13.15
CA LEU A 343 -4.21 15.15 13.76
C LEU A 343 -4.06 15.60 15.22
N ASN A 344 -2.83 15.73 15.72
CA ASN A 344 -2.49 16.20 17.08
C ASN A 344 -1.91 17.59 17.06
#